data_77d4ef0acb553d43af00ef46b2b8ce2e
#
_entry.id   77d4ef0acb553d43af00ef46b2b8ce2e
#
_cell.length_a   1.000
_cell.length_b   1.000
_cell.length_c   1.000
_cell.angle_alpha   90.00
_cell.angle_beta   90.00
_cell.angle_gamma   90.00
#
_symmetry.space_group_name_H-M   'P 1'
#
loop_
_entity.id
_entity.type
_entity.pdbx_description
1 polymer ?
#
loop_
_entity_poly.entity_id
_entity_poly.type
_entity_poly.pdbx_seq_one_letter_code
_entity_poly.pdbx_strand_id
1 'polypeptide(L)'
;AQADGLAHETDAPAAAGAVTAPALDIDRAALDKTIFNRAVLCGALELLPQSWASVAIIPLQVKLVHGIAQAHGITNVDAGMVKEFIATVGVGLTGQYLEQIGRKQVGGLLGSVLGGLGRGAGNVATGMAMSFATTYALGQLAVRYYGGGRQMSTALLQQTYQDLLVSARQVQQQALPQIQQQARTLDAAKVLGLVRGG
;
A
#
# COMPACT_ATOMS: atom_id res chain seq x y z
N ALA A 1 36.02 -69.84 11.53
CA ALA A 1 34.90 -69.30 12.20
C ALA A 1 34.41 -68.09 11.39
N GLN A 2 33.31 -68.26 10.70
CA GLN A 2 32.59 -67.27 9.89
C GLN A 2 31.68 -66.47 10.82
N ALA A 3 31.65 -65.17 10.61
CA ALA A 3 30.62 -64.34 11.16
C ALA A 3 29.96 -63.52 10.00
N ASP A 4 28.75 -63.91 9.71
CA ASP A 4 27.84 -63.24 8.81
C ASP A 4 27.46 -61.91 9.38
N GLY A 5 27.68 -60.87 8.62
CA GLY A 5 27.18 -59.52 8.89
C GLY A 5 25.94 -59.26 8.06
N LEU A 6 24.77 -59.23 8.73
CA LEU A 6 23.50 -58.85 8.15
C LEU A 6 23.47 -57.31 7.92
N ALA A 7 23.44 -56.92 6.67
CA ALA A 7 23.14 -55.55 6.26
C ALA A 7 21.66 -55.26 6.57
N HIS A 8 21.43 -54.32 7.45
CA HIS A 8 20.09 -53.76 7.73
C HIS A 8 19.82 -52.61 6.76
N GLU A 9 19.08 -52.96 5.74
CA GLU A 9 18.54 -52.00 4.77
C GLU A 9 17.41 -51.20 5.46
N THR A 10 17.72 -49.99 5.87
CA THR A 10 16.72 -49.07 6.35
C THR A 10 16.02 -48.42 5.15
N ASP A 11 14.84 -48.93 4.88
CA ASP A 11 13.88 -48.36 3.97
C ASP A 11 13.49 -46.96 4.49
N ALA A 12 13.95 -45.91 3.80
CA ALA A 12 13.55 -44.55 4.06
C ALA A 12 12.17 -44.35 3.44
N PRO A 13 11.17 -43.87 4.18
CA PRO A 13 9.87 -43.59 3.59
C PRO A 13 9.99 -42.46 2.56
N ALA A 14 9.52 -42.76 1.37
CA ALA A 14 9.42 -41.83 0.27
C ALA A 14 8.76 -40.50 0.74
N ALA A 15 9.47 -39.43 0.51
CA ALA A 15 8.96 -38.07 0.76
C ALA A 15 7.59 -37.89 0.07
N ALA A 16 6.58 -37.76 0.88
CA ALA A 16 5.26 -37.38 0.43
C ALA A 16 5.39 -36.14 -0.43
N GLY A 17 5.00 -36.25 -1.69
CA GLY A 17 5.02 -35.14 -2.63
C GLY A 17 4.31 -33.92 -2.02
N ALA A 18 5.07 -32.85 -1.80
CA ALA A 18 4.52 -31.57 -1.50
C ALA A 18 3.59 -31.20 -2.67
N VAL A 19 2.29 -31.25 -2.43
CA VAL A 19 1.30 -30.71 -3.35
C VAL A 19 1.55 -29.20 -3.36
N THR A 20 2.35 -28.76 -4.32
CA THR A 20 2.55 -27.35 -4.59
C THR A 20 1.18 -26.81 -5.02
N ALA A 21 0.55 -26.04 -4.15
CA ALA A 21 -0.65 -25.30 -4.52
C ALA A 21 -0.35 -24.53 -5.82
N PRO A 22 -1.26 -24.53 -6.79
CA PRO A 22 -1.04 -23.79 -8.03
C PRO A 22 -0.70 -22.35 -7.68
N ALA A 23 0.44 -21.87 -8.18
CA ALA A 23 0.83 -20.48 -8.04
C ALA A 23 -0.30 -19.64 -8.64
N LEU A 24 -0.89 -18.76 -7.86
CA LEU A 24 -1.88 -17.82 -8.35
C LEU A 24 -1.23 -17.00 -9.49
N ASP A 25 -1.83 -17.08 -10.65
CA ASP A 25 -1.42 -16.26 -11.79
C ASP A 25 -1.86 -14.82 -11.54
N ILE A 26 -0.99 -14.07 -10.86
CA ILE A 26 -1.24 -12.69 -10.48
C ILE A 26 -0.83 -11.80 -11.64
N ASP A 27 -1.78 -11.16 -12.27
CA ASP A 27 -1.51 -10.15 -13.29
C ASP A 27 -0.92 -8.89 -12.62
N ARG A 28 0.40 -8.86 -12.53
CA ARG A 28 1.16 -7.76 -11.94
C ARG A 28 0.92 -6.45 -12.67
N ALA A 29 0.81 -6.48 -14.00
CA ALA A 29 0.57 -5.28 -14.81
C ALA A 29 -0.82 -4.69 -14.52
N ALA A 30 -1.83 -5.54 -14.34
CA ALA A 30 -3.17 -5.09 -13.95
C ALA A 30 -3.18 -4.48 -12.54
N LEU A 31 -2.43 -5.05 -11.58
CA LEU A 31 -2.29 -4.47 -10.25
C LEU A 31 -1.58 -3.12 -10.27
N ASP A 32 -0.48 -3.00 -11.00
CA ASP A 32 0.25 -1.73 -11.13
C ASP A 32 -0.62 -0.64 -11.73
N LYS A 33 -1.42 -0.97 -12.75
CA LYS A 33 -2.40 -0.05 -13.35
C LYS A 33 -3.48 0.36 -12.34
N THR A 34 -3.98 -0.58 -11.57
CA THR A 34 -4.98 -0.31 -10.52
C THR A 34 -4.42 0.62 -9.44
N ILE A 35 -3.20 0.37 -8.98
CA ILE A 35 -2.49 1.21 -8.01
C ILE A 35 -2.30 2.62 -8.56
N PHE A 36 -1.81 2.73 -9.80
CA PHE A 36 -1.59 4.01 -10.45
C PHE A 36 -2.90 4.82 -10.59
N ASN A 37 -3.95 4.20 -11.10
CA ASN A 37 -5.25 4.85 -11.26
C ASN A 37 -5.84 5.30 -9.91
N ARG A 38 -5.67 4.51 -8.86
CA ARG A 38 -6.12 4.87 -7.52
C ARG A 38 -5.32 6.03 -6.96
N ALA A 39 -4.01 6.05 -7.18
CA ALA A 39 -3.15 7.15 -6.77
C ALA A 39 -3.50 8.46 -7.51
N VAL A 40 -3.76 8.39 -8.82
CA VAL A 40 -4.24 9.52 -9.62
C VAL A 40 -5.56 10.05 -9.06
N LEU A 41 -6.49 9.18 -8.74
CA LEU A 41 -7.78 9.57 -8.15
C LEU A 41 -7.61 10.27 -6.79
N CYS A 42 -6.78 9.72 -5.91
CA CYS A 42 -6.52 10.33 -4.59
C CYS A 42 -5.83 11.69 -4.72
N GLY A 43 -4.88 11.83 -5.65
CA GLY A 43 -4.27 13.13 -5.96
C GLY A 43 -5.28 14.13 -6.52
N ALA A 44 -6.17 13.69 -7.41
CA ALA A 44 -7.21 14.53 -8.00
C ALA A 44 -8.23 15.05 -6.97
N LEU A 45 -8.54 14.25 -5.96
CA LEU A 45 -9.45 14.66 -4.87
C LEU A 45 -8.95 15.87 -4.10
N GLU A 46 -7.63 16.04 -3.97
CA GLU A 46 -7.03 17.21 -3.32
C GLU A 46 -7.18 18.51 -4.13
N LEU A 47 -7.44 18.39 -5.43
CA LEU A 47 -7.66 19.55 -6.31
C LEU A 47 -9.12 20.01 -6.31
N LEU A 48 -10.03 19.28 -5.70
CA LEU A 48 -11.43 19.64 -5.62
C LEU A 48 -11.66 20.73 -4.55
N PRO A 49 -12.58 21.67 -4.79
CA PRO A 49 -13.06 22.57 -3.74
C PRO A 49 -13.75 21.74 -2.66
N GLN A 50 -13.59 22.13 -1.42
CA GLN A 50 -14.10 21.44 -0.24
C GLN A 50 -13.29 20.18 0.13
N SER A 51 -13.44 19.72 1.37
CA SER A 51 -12.64 18.66 1.99
C SER A 51 -13.02 17.24 1.52
N TRP A 52 -13.29 17.04 0.23
CA TRP A 52 -13.58 15.70 -0.32
C TRP A 52 -12.42 14.72 -0.08
N ALA A 53 -11.21 15.23 -0.12
CA ALA A 53 -10.01 14.44 0.16
C ALA A 53 -10.07 13.78 1.55
N SER A 54 -10.41 14.52 2.58
CA SER A 54 -10.47 14.02 3.96
C SER A 54 -11.50 12.91 4.17
N VAL A 55 -12.57 12.90 3.40
CA VAL A 55 -13.65 11.91 3.50
C VAL A 55 -13.40 10.69 2.62
N ALA A 56 -12.77 10.87 1.47
CA ALA A 56 -12.71 9.85 0.43
C ALA A 56 -11.38 9.08 0.37
N ILE A 57 -10.25 9.71 0.70
CA ILE A 57 -8.93 9.11 0.48
C ILE A 57 -8.74 7.85 1.33
N ILE A 58 -9.03 7.87 2.61
CA ILE A 58 -8.86 6.70 3.48
C ILE A 58 -9.73 5.52 3.04
N PRO A 59 -11.03 5.67 2.78
CA PRO A 59 -11.84 4.58 2.24
C PRO A 59 -11.30 4.03 0.92
N LEU A 60 -10.79 4.88 0.04
CA LEU A 60 -10.22 4.45 -1.24
C LEU A 60 -8.90 3.68 -1.08
N GLN A 61 -8.06 4.09 -0.13
CA GLN A 61 -6.84 3.36 0.23
C GLN A 61 -7.17 1.99 0.85
N VAL A 62 -8.16 1.93 1.74
CA VAL A 62 -8.63 0.66 2.31
C VAL A 62 -9.11 -0.29 1.21
N LYS A 63 -9.92 0.19 0.28
CA LYS A 63 -10.40 -0.61 -0.86
C LYS A 63 -9.25 -1.09 -1.75
N LEU A 64 -8.25 -0.24 -1.98
CA LEU A 64 -7.07 -0.60 -2.77
C LEU A 64 -6.30 -1.76 -2.11
N VAL A 65 -5.95 -1.63 -0.84
CA VAL A 65 -5.19 -2.64 -0.10
C VAL A 65 -5.99 -3.95 0.00
N HIS A 66 -7.27 -3.87 0.30
CA HIS A 66 -8.16 -5.03 0.35
C HIS A 66 -8.23 -5.77 -1.00
N GLY A 67 -8.39 -5.03 -2.10
CA GLY A 67 -8.39 -5.61 -3.45
C GLY A 67 -7.06 -6.27 -3.82
N ILE A 68 -5.94 -5.70 -3.39
CA ILE A 68 -4.60 -6.30 -3.59
C ILE A 68 -4.48 -7.61 -2.78
N ALA A 69 -4.92 -7.63 -1.53
CA ALA A 69 -4.93 -8.85 -0.72
C ALA A 69 -5.76 -9.96 -1.39
N GLN A 70 -6.95 -9.63 -1.88
CA GLN A 70 -7.81 -10.57 -2.61
C GLN A 70 -7.16 -11.08 -3.90
N ALA A 71 -6.48 -10.22 -4.65
CA ALA A 71 -5.75 -10.63 -5.87
C ALA A 71 -4.63 -11.63 -5.55
N HIS A 72 -4.08 -11.60 -4.33
CA HIS A 72 -3.12 -12.58 -3.84
C HIS A 72 -3.77 -13.82 -3.19
N GLY A 73 -5.09 -14.01 -3.35
CA GLY A 73 -5.82 -15.14 -2.81
C GLY A 73 -6.07 -15.09 -1.30
N ILE A 74 -5.86 -13.95 -0.68
CA ILE A 74 -6.07 -13.77 0.76
C ILE A 74 -7.48 -13.25 0.98
N THR A 75 -8.40 -14.15 1.33
CA THR A 75 -9.83 -13.86 1.46
C THR A 75 -10.28 -13.54 2.89
N ASN A 76 -9.44 -13.81 3.88
CA ASN A 76 -9.73 -13.59 5.29
C ASN A 76 -9.26 -12.24 5.83
N VAL A 77 -9.09 -11.25 4.96
CA VAL A 77 -8.71 -9.89 5.33
C VAL A 77 -9.96 -9.01 5.34
N ASP A 78 -10.29 -8.48 6.50
CA ASP A 78 -11.37 -7.51 6.66
C ASP A 78 -10.86 -6.05 6.66
N ALA A 79 -11.79 -5.11 6.64
CA ALA A 79 -11.46 -3.68 6.64
C ALA A 79 -10.70 -3.23 7.90
N GLY A 80 -10.91 -3.88 9.04
CA GLY A 80 -10.19 -3.60 10.28
C GLY A 80 -8.71 -3.95 10.16
N MET A 81 -8.39 -5.13 9.65
CA MET A 81 -7.02 -5.59 9.41
C MET A 81 -6.29 -4.69 8.39
N VAL A 82 -6.99 -4.25 7.36
CA VAL A 82 -6.43 -3.32 6.37
C VAL A 82 -6.13 -1.96 6.99
N LYS A 83 -7.04 -1.43 7.81
CA LYS A 83 -6.81 -0.16 8.52
C LYS A 83 -5.63 -0.26 9.49
N GLU A 84 -5.49 -1.39 10.19
CA GLU A 84 -4.34 -1.65 11.05
C GLU A 84 -3.03 -1.69 10.25
N PHE A 85 -3.02 -2.36 9.10
CA PHE A 85 -1.87 -2.36 8.19
C PHE A 85 -1.51 -0.93 7.77
N ILE A 86 -2.47 -0.14 7.31
CA ILE A 86 -2.28 1.26 6.92
C ILE A 86 -1.73 2.11 8.07
N ALA A 87 -2.26 1.92 9.27
CA ALA A 87 -1.80 2.63 10.47
C ALA A 87 -0.37 2.22 10.87
N THR A 88 -0.04 0.94 10.79
CA THR A 88 1.30 0.40 11.07
C THR A 88 2.35 1.00 10.15
N VAL A 89 2.01 1.16 8.89
CA VAL A 89 2.89 1.78 7.88
C VAL A 89 3.07 3.28 8.12
N GLY A 90 2.13 3.92 8.80
CA GLY A 90 2.15 5.36 9.07
C GLY A 90 1.46 6.20 8.01
N VAL A 91 0.71 5.58 7.11
CA VAL A 91 -0.16 6.27 6.15
C VAL A 91 -1.37 6.83 6.88
N GLY A 92 -1.66 8.07 6.73
CA GLY A 92 -2.78 8.73 7.42
C GLY A 92 -2.42 9.38 8.76
N LEU A 93 -1.16 9.30 9.19
CA LEU A 93 -0.63 10.08 10.32
C LEU A 93 -0.40 11.55 9.92
N THR A 94 -1.25 12.09 9.08
CA THR A 94 -1.19 13.51 8.73
C THR A 94 -1.76 14.34 9.87
N GLY A 95 -0.90 15.11 10.49
CA GLY A 95 -1.23 16.26 11.34
C GLY A 95 -1.87 15.95 12.69
N GLN A 96 -3.04 15.34 12.71
CA GLN A 96 -3.80 15.17 13.96
C GLN A 96 -3.31 14.01 14.84
N TYR A 97 -2.78 12.94 14.26
CA TYR A 97 -2.21 11.83 15.01
C TYR A 97 -0.76 12.06 15.42
N LEU A 98 -0.02 12.88 14.68
CA LEU A 98 1.36 13.27 15.03
C LEU A 98 1.41 14.09 16.33
N GLU A 99 0.37 14.84 16.64
CA GLU A 99 0.27 15.53 17.91
C GLU A 99 0.01 14.60 19.11
N GLN A 100 -0.69 13.47 18.88
CA GLN A 100 -1.04 12.52 19.93
C GLN A 100 0.09 11.51 20.25
N ILE A 101 0.90 11.13 19.26
CA ILE A 101 1.97 10.12 19.44
C ILE A 101 3.28 10.76 19.96
N GLY A 102 3.28 12.07 20.15
CA GLY A 102 4.38 12.79 20.79
C GLY A 102 5.59 13.00 19.87
N ARG A 103 5.98 14.23 19.78
CA ARG A 103 7.10 14.80 19.04
C ARG A 103 8.45 14.08 19.13
N LYS A 104 8.57 13.05 19.96
CA LYS A 104 9.87 12.45 20.33
C LYS A 104 10.31 11.28 19.45
N GLN A 105 9.42 10.61 18.71
CA GLN A 105 9.79 9.41 17.93
C GLN A 105 9.67 9.57 16.41
N VAL A 106 9.00 10.59 15.93
CA VAL A 106 8.72 10.77 14.49
C VAL A 106 9.59 11.86 13.85
N GLY A 107 10.36 12.58 14.65
CA GLY A 107 11.09 13.79 14.22
C GLY A 107 12.27 13.56 13.27
N GLY A 108 12.77 12.34 13.13
CA GLY A 108 13.99 12.11 12.35
C GLY A 108 13.77 11.86 10.86
N LEU A 109 12.89 10.96 10.50
CA LEU A 109 12.73 10.50 9.11
C LEU A 109 11.52 11.11 8.40
N LEU A 110 10.37 11.18 9.06
CA LEU A 110 9.19 11.82 8.48
C LEU A 110 9.34 13.35 8.37
N GLY A 111 10.03 13.97 9.31
CA GLY A 111 10.30 15.40 9.28
C GLY A 111 11.15 15.84 8.09
N SER A 112 12.11 15.03 7.65
CA SER A 112 12.94 15.34 6.49
C SER A 112 12.20 15.15 5.16
N VAL A 113 11.31 14.15 5.11
CA VAL A 113 10.51 13.86 3.92
C VAL A 113 9.35 14.85 3.77
N LEU A 114 8.70 15.23 4.88
CA LEU A 114 7.61 16.19 4.91
C LEU A 114 8.09 17.64 4.98
N GLY A 115 9.21 17.90 5.66
CA GLY A 115 9.76 19.23 5.84
C GLY A 115 10.29 19.89 4.57
N GLY A 116 10.69 19.09 3.57
CA GLY A 116 11.07 19.60 2.25
C GLY A 116 9.88 20.06 1.40
N LEU A 117 8.66 19.66 1.74
CA LEU A 117 7.44 20.01 1.02
C LEU A 117 6.63 21.15 1.70
N GLY A 118 6.95 21.46 2.96
CA GLY A 118 6.11 22.30 3.80
C GLY A 118 6.41 23.80 3.81
N ARG A 119 7.39 24.28 3.05
CA ARG A 119 7.76 25.69 3.06
C ARG A 119 7.49 26.37 1.73
N GLY A 120 6.25 26.75 1.47
CA GLY A 120 6.01 27.86 0.56
C GLY A 120 5.24 27.62 -0.72
N ALA A 121 4.62 26.46 -0.94
CA ALA A 121 3.66 26.29 -2.03
C ALA A 121 2.27 26.05 -1.45
N GLY A 122 1.27 26.67 -2.04
CA GLY A 122 -0.11 26.60 -1.56
C GLY A 122 -0.55 25.16 -1.26
N ASN A 123 -1.25 24.98 -0.17
CA ASN A 123 -1.65 23.71 0.44
C ASN A 123 -2.22 22.65 -0.53
N VAL A 124 -2.76 23.06 -1.67
CA VAL A 124 -3.42 22.18 -2.65
C VAL A 124 -2.41 21.36 -3.46
N ALA A 125 -1.36 21.98 -3.98
CA ALA A 125 -0.35 21.27 -4.77
C ALA A 125 0.43 20.26 -3.90
N THR A 126 0.69 20.63 -2.65
CA THR A 126 1.33 19.74 -1.67
C THR A 126 0.43 18.57 -1.31
N GLY A 127 -0.86 18.82 -1.04
CA GLY A 127 -1.85 17.78 -0.77
C GLY A 127 -1.97 16.79 -1.92
N MET A 128 -2.08 17.29 -3.15
CA MET A 128 -2.14 16.47 -4.36
C MET A 128 -0.92 15.53 -4.48
N ALA A 129 0.29 16.09 -4.35
CA ALA A 129 1.51 15.32 -4.45
C ALA A 129 1.63 14.28 -3.34
N MET A 130 1.24 14.64 -2.13
CA MET A 130 1.25 13.74 -0.97
C MET A 130 0.24 12.61 -1.12
N SER A 131 -1.01 12.92 -1.47
CA SER A 131 -2.06 11.91 -1.59
C SER A 131 -1.80 10.94 -2.74
N PHE A 132 -1.23 11.40 -3.85
CA PHE A 132 -0.76 10.51 -4.91
C PHE A 132 0.36 9.61 -4.41
N ALA A 133 1.43 10.19 -3.88
CA ALA A 133 2.63 9.45 -3.50
C ALA A 133 2.35 8.43 -2.38
N THR A 134 1.59 8.81 -1.37
CA THR A 134 1.22 7.90 -0.26
C THR A 134 0.35 6.76 -0.73
N THR A 135 -0.62 7.01 -1.60
CA THR A 135 -1.50 5.95 -2.14
C THR A 135 -0.73 5.01 -3.07
N TYR A 136 0.13 5.54 -3.92
CA TYR A 136 0.97 4.74 -4.80
C TYR A 136 1.94 3.85 -4.01
N ALA A 137 2.66 4.43 -3.05
CA ALA A 137 3.59 3.69 -2.21
C ALA A 137 2.89 2.63 -1.36
N LEU A 138 1.72 2.95 -0.80
CA LEU A 138 0.90 2.00 -0.04
C LEU A 138 0.47 0.81 -0.90
N GLY A 139 0.02 1.04 -2.13
CA GLY A 139 -0.35 -0.02 -3.06
C GLY A 139 0.83 -0.93 -3.40
N GLN A 140 1.97 -0.35 -3.73
CA GLN A 140 3.20 -1.12 -4.02
C GLN A 140 3.70 -1.92 -2.81
N LEU A 141 3.60 -1.34 -1.61
CA LEU A 141 3.93 -2.05 -0.38
C LEU A 141 2.98 -3.22 -0.12
N ALA A 142 1.68 -3.01 -0.31
CA ALA A 142 0.67 -4.06 -0.14
C ALA A 142 0.93 -5.25 -1.06
N VAL A 143 1.31 -5.02 -2.32
CA VAL A 143 1.70 -6.09 -3.25
C VAL A 143 2.89 -6.89 -2.71
N ARG A 144 3.92 -6.22 -2.20
CA ARG A 144 5.09 -6.90 -1.61
C ARG A 144 4.73 -7.66 -0.34
N TYR A 145 3.93 -7.06 0.52
CA TYR A 145 3.52 -7.65 1.79
C TYR A 145 2.67 -8.91 1.60
N TYR A 146 1.60 -8.80 0.83
CA TYR A 146 0.69 -9.93 0.59
C TYR A 146 1.31 -10.97 -0.34
N GLY A 147 2.06 -10.55 -1.35
CA GLY A 147 2.79 -11.45 -2.24
C GLY A 147 3.94 -12.21 -1.56
N GLY A 148 4.52 -11.64 -0.52
CA GLY A 148 5.55 -12.26 0.32
C GLY A 148 5.02 -13.07 1.51
N GLY A 149 3.72 -13.35 1.57
CA GLY A 149 3.12 -14.15 2.64
C GLY A 149 2.96 -13.42 3.98
N ARG A 150 2.93 -12.10 3.97
CA ARG A 150 2.78 -11.24 5.17
C ARG A 150 3.91 -11.40 6.20
N GLN A 151 5.13 -11.59 5.73
CA GLN A 151 6.31 -11.90 6.55
C GLN A 151 7.16 -10.67 6.90
N MET A 152 6.69 -9.47 6.61
CA MET A 152 7.45 -8.26 6.91
C MET A 152 7.22 -7.79 8.36
N SER A 153 8.30 -7.49 9.07
CA SER A 153 8.23 -6.84 10.38
C SER A 153 7.73 -5.40 10.26
N THR A 154 7.24 -4.83 11.36
CA THR A 154 6.83 -3.42 11.40
C THR A 154 7.94 -2.48 10.92
N ALA A 155 9.17 -2.68 11.37
CA ALA A 155 10.32 -1.88 10.95
C ALA A 155 10.58 -1.99 9.45
N LEU A 156 10.51 -3.20 8.89
CA LEU A 156 10.70 -3.43 7.45
C LEU A 156 9.56 -2.84 6.63
N LEU A 157 8.31 -2.92 7.09
CA LEU A 157 7.16 -2.28 6.45
C LEU A 157 7.37 -0.77 6.34
N GLN A 158 7.74 -0.13 7.44
CA GLN A 158 7.96 1.32 7.49
C GLN A 158 9.13 1.74 6.60
N GLN A 159 10.25 1.03 6.65
CA GLN A 159 11.41 1.32 5.81
C GLN A 159 11.09 1.16 4.32
N THR A 160 10.46 0.06 3.95
CA THR A 160 10.08 -0.21 2.57
C THR A 160 9.09 0.85 2.05
N TYR A 161 8.16 1.27 2.90
CA TYR A 161 7.23 2.35 2.56
C TYR A 161 7.95 3.67 2.28
N GLN A 162 8.93 4.05 3.11
CA GLN A 162 9.72 5.26 2.89
C GLN A 162 10.49 5.21 1.56
N ASP A 163 11.10 4.08 1.25
CA ASP A 163 11.81 3.88 -0.02
C ASP A 163 10.86 4.00 -1.22
N LEU A 164 9.66 3.45 -1.09
CA LEU A 164 8.62 3.54 -2.11
C LEU A 164 8.06 4.96 -2.28
N LEU A 165 8.00 5.75 -1.21
CA LEU A 165 7.61 7.16 -1.30
C LEU A 165 8.56 7.97 -2.18
N VAL A 166 9.86 7.71 -2.11
CA VAL A 166 10.85 8.36 -2.96
C VAL A 166 10.57 8.07 -4.44
N SER A 167 10.35 6.80 -4.77
CA SER A 167 10.00 6.38 -6.14
C SER A 167 8.63 6.95 -6.58
N ALA A 168 7.67 6.98 -5.68
CA ALA A 168 6.32 7.48 -5.95
C ALA A 168 6.31 8.96 -6.36
N ARG A 169 7.21 9.77 -5.83
CA ARG A 169 7.35 11.18 -6.21
C ARG A 169 7.79 11.36 -7.66
N GLN A 170 8.66 10.51 -8.17
CA GLN A 170 9.06 10.54 -9.57
C GLN A 170 7.89 10.17 -10.48
N VAL A 171 7.13 9.15 -10.12
CA VAL A 171 5.91 8.75 -10.83
C VAL A 171 4.86 9.85 -10.79
N GLN A 172 4.71 10.55 -9.67
CA GLN A 172 3.77 11.65 -9.50
C GLN A 172 4.03 12.80 -10.48
N GLN A 173 5.28 13.16 -10.69
CA GLN A 173 5.63 14.21 -11.66
C GLN A 173 5.17 13.84 -13.08
N GLN A 174 5.31 12.59 -13.47
CA GLN A 174 4.85 12.09 -14.76
C GLN A 174 3.32 11.98 -14.84
N ALA A 175 2.66 11.74 -13.72
CA ALA A 175 1.22 11.59 -13.62
C ALA A 175 0.45 12.91 -13.53
N LEU A 176 1.13 14.04 -13.36
CA LEU A 176 0.48 15.34 -13.13
C LEU A 176 -0.62 15.70 -14.15
N PRO A 177 -0.41 15.55 -15.46
CA PRO A 177 -1.49 15.84 -16.43
C PRO A 177 -2.72 14.95 -16.23
N GLN A 178 -2.53 13.68 -15.87
CA GLN A 178 -3.62 12.73 -15.63
C GLN A 178 -4.37 13.06 -14.34
N ILE A 179 -3.66 13.49 -13.28
CA ILE A 179 -4.26 13.95 -12.03
C ILE A 179 -5.15 15.17 -12.29
N GLN A 180 -4.67 16.14 -13.04
CA GLN A 180 -5.41 17.35 -13.39
C GLN A 180 -6.64 17.03 -14.23
N GLN A 181 -6.52 16.14 -15.21
CA GLN A 181 -7.64 15.70 -16.04
C GLN A 181 -8.68 14.95 -15.22
N GLN A 182 -8.27 14.05 -14.32
CA GLN A 182 -9.16 13.33 -13.43
C GLN A 182 -9.96 14.29 -12.55
N ALA A 183 -9.32 15.31 -11.99
CA ALA A 183 -9.98 16.32 -11.16
C ALA A 183 -11.11 17.05 -11.89
N ARG A 184 -10.96 17.30 -13.19
CA ARG A 184 -11.99 17.95 -14.01
C ARG A 184 -13.24 17.08 -14.25
N THR A 185 -13.10 15.75 -14.12
CA THR A 185 -14.20 14.80 -14.34
C THR A 185 -14.93 14.42 -13.06
N LEU A 186 -14.37 14.75 -11.89
CA LEU A 186 -14.94 14.42 -10.59
C LEU A 186 -15.99 15.45 -10.16
N ASP A 187 -17.08 14.93 -9.61
CA ASP A 187 -18.10 15.69 -8.88
C ASP A 187 -18.49 14.96 -7.58
N ALA A 188 -19.30 15.61 -6.76
CA ALA A 188 -19.73 15.08 -5.47
C ALA A 188 -20.41 13.71 -5.60
N ALA A 189 -21.27 13.52 -6.62
CA ALA A 189 -21.99 12.27 -6.82
C ALA A 189 -21.04 11.14 -7.19
N LYS A 190 -20.06 11.40 -8.06
CA LYS A 190 -19.01 10.41 -8.43
C LYS A 190 -18.14 10.04 -7.25
N VAL A 191 -17.71 11.01 -6.45
CA VAL A 191 -16.90 10.77 -5.24
C VAL A 191 -17.67 9.90 -4.25
N LEU A 192 -18.93 10.23 -3.97
CA LEU A 192 -19.78 9.42 -3.09
C LEU A 192 -20.00 8.01 -3.63
N GLY A 193 -20.17 7.87 -4.94
CA GLY A 193 -20.27 6.57 -5.61
C GLY A 193 -19.02 5.72 -5.41
N LEU A 194 -17.84 6.32 -5.56
CA LEU A 194 -16.55 5.64 -5.37
C LEU A 194 -16.31 5.19 -3.92
N VAL A 195 -16.79 5.96 -2.96
CA VAL A 195 -16.68 5.61 -1.52
C VAL A 195 -17.65 4.51 -1.13
N ARG A 196 -18.89 4.58 -1.63
CA ARG A 196 -19.97 3.63 -1.30
C ARG A 196 -19.95 2.37 -2.17
N GLY A 197 -19.65 2.54 -3.46
CA GLY A 197 -19.66 1.47 -4.45
C GLY A 197 -18.41 0.60 -4.36
N GLY A 198 -18.51 -0.53 -3.72
CA GLY A 198 -17.51 -1.59 -3.72
C GLY A 198 -18.18 -2.86 -3.33
#